data_cb783042642d4dc8b25672afa9c906df
#
_entry.id   cb783042642d4dc8b25672afa9c906df
#
_cell.length_a   1.000
_cell.length_b   1.000
_cell.length_c   1.000
_cell.angle_alpha   90.00
_cell.angle_beta   90.00
_cell.angle_gamma   90.00
#
_symmetry.space_group_name_H-M   'P 1'
#
loop_
_entity.id
_entity.type
_entity.pdbx_description
1 polymer ?
#
loop_
_entity_poly.entity_id
_entity_poly.type
_entity_poly.pdbx_seq_one_letter_code
_entity_poly.pdbx_strand_id
1 'polypeptide(L)'
;MSSKKVYWKSLDQLDESNEMVKKLENDEFVEKIPVDEFLGDKDVMSQSSSNRRDFLKYVGFSTAAATIAACEGPVIKSVPYVVQPEQIIPGIANYYATSIADGFDFANILIKTREGRPIKVESNPEATMGCANARVHASVLSLYDIKRLQGPKVDGNDISWNDFYLQLGAKLKAMNNSGKPVVLLTQTFASPTTHHILGKFIKQFKNINHVTYDAISDSAALDAFEKIYGVRALADYDFSNAETIVSIAADILGDWQGGGYEAGYAKGRVPKKDGGKHKMSYHAQFESNLSLSGANADTRIPIDPSIQKKVVAEIYSRLTGLPYKTELDSELSNKVKKIVDRLKKSGSKGVVVSGINDVAVQEIILAINAYLDSEVIDIKQPKLIRQGSASKVSKLISQIKNGEVKGLITIGVNPGYTL
;
A
#
# COMPACT_ATOMS: atom_id res chain seq x y z
N MET A 1 -8.91 -25.01 28.42
CA MET A 1 -8.52 -25.30 27.01
C MET A 1 -8.14 -24.00 26.35
N SER A 2 -6.86 -23.79 26.08
CA SER A 2 -6.37 -22.59 25.37
C SER A 2 -6.74 -22.76 23.91
N SER A 3 -7.63 -21.91 23.40
CA SER A 3 -7.92 -21.87 21.96
C SER A 3 -6.64 -21.44 21.23
N LYS A 4 -6.07 -22.33 20.41
CA LYS A 4 -5.01 -21.94 19.48
C LYS A 4 -5.54 -20.82 18.62
N LYS A 5 -4.90 -19.65 18.66
CA LYS A 5 -5.19 -18.57 17.70
C LYS A 5 -4.77 -19.05 16.32
N VAL A 6 -5.74 -19.22 15.43
CA VAL A 6 -5.53 -19.57 14.04
C VAL A 6 -5.46 -18.27 13.25
N TYR A 7 -4.39 -18.07 12.48
CA TYR A 7 -4.22 -16.93 11.60
C TYR A 7 -4.41 -17.42 10.15
N TRP A 8 -5.38 -16.82 9.45
CA TRP A 8 -5.66 -17.15 8.05
C TRP A 8 -4.85 -16.24 7.12
N LYS A 9 -4.26 -16.83 6.10
CA LYS A 9 -3.49 -16.13 5.05
C LYS A 9 -4.32 -15.87 3.79
N SER A 10 -5.43 -16.61 3.62
CA SER A 10 -6.36 -16.45 2.49
C SER A 10 -7.78 -16.84 2.89
N LEU A 11 -8.77 -16.43 2.07
CA LEU A 11 -10.18 -16.81 2.25
C LEU A 11 -10.40 -18.32 2.09
N ASP A 12 -9.58 -18.99 1.28
CA ASP A 12 -9.67 -20.44 1.08
C ASP A 12 -9.39 -21.24 2.35
N GLN A 13 -8.66 -20.66 3.31
CA GLN A 13 -8.35 -21.26 4.60
C GLN A 13 -9.53 -21.28 5.58
N LEU A 14 -10.63 -20.59 5.25
CA LEU A 14 -11.88 -20.68 6.00
C LEU A 14 -12.66 -21.99 5.70
N ASP A 15 -12.33 -22.65 4.58
CA ASP A 15 -12.92 -23.93 4.21
C ASP A 15 -12.03 -25.08 4.66
N GLU A 16 -12.33 -25.63 5.85
CA GLU A 16 -11.61 -26.77 6.43
C GLU A 16 -11.69 -28.05 5.59
N SER A 17 -12.59 -28.13 4.62
CA SER A 17 -12.74 -29.29 3.70
C SER A 17 -11.79 -29.24 2.52
N ASN A 18 -11.18 -28.12 2.23
CA ASN A 18 -10.34 -27.90 1.05
C ASN A 18 -9.02 -28.69 1.15
N GLU A 19 -8.85 -29.70 0.30
CA GLU A 19 -7.64 -30.54 0.27
C GLU A 19 -6.36 -29.73 0.02
N MET A 20 -6.45 -28.62 -0.70
CA MET A 20 -5.32 -27.74 -0.98
C MET A 20 -4.85 -27.00 0.26
N VAL A 21 -5.78 -26.61 1.14
CA VAL A 21 -5.49 -25.98 2.44
C VAL A 21 -4.80 -26.98 3.35
N LYS A 22 -5.32 -28.20 3.43
CA LYS A 22 -4.69 -29.30 4.20
C LYS A 22 -3.29 -29.64 3.72
N LYS A 23 -3.07 -29.60 2.41
CA LYS A 23 -1.74 -29.81 1.83
C LYS A 23 -0.79 -28.66 2.17
N LEU A 24 -1.23 -27.40 2.07
CA LEU A 24 -0.42 -26.23 2.44
C LEU A 24 -0.07 -26.19 3.93
N GLU A 25 -1.00 -26.58 4.80
CA GLU A 25 -0.73 -26.70 6.24
C GLU A 25 0.26 -27.82 6.56
N ASN A 26 0.21 -28.93 5.82
CA ASN A 26 1.17 -30.02 5.97
C ASN A 26 2.53 -29.71 5.34
N ASP A 27 2.59 -28.92 4.27
CA ASP A 27 3.84 -28.54 3.60
C ASP A 27 4.56 -27.38 4.31
N GLU A 28 3.89 -26.63 5.21
CA GLU A 28 4.51 -25.55 6.01
C GLU A 28 5.44 -26.14 7.10
N PHE A 29 5.24 -27.39 7.49
CA PHE A 29 6.12 -28.16 8.36
C PHE A 29 6.55 -29.42 7.62
N VAL A 30 7.71 -29.34 7.00
CA VAL A 30 8.32 -30.46 6.27
C VAL A 30 8.70 -31.56 7.26
N GLU A 31 7.84 -32.49 7.46
CA GLU A 31 7.87 -33.65 8.35
C GLU A 31 7.23 -33.42 9.72
N LYS A 32 6.10 -34.11 9.94
CA LYS A 32 5.69 -34.42 11.30
C LYS A 32 6.82 -35.25 11.91
N ILE A 33 7.51 -34.69 12.90
CA ILE A 33 8.38 -35.49 13.74
C ILE A 33 7.47 -36.59 14.29
N PRO A 34 7.77 -37.88 14.06
CA PRO A 34 6.95 -38.99 14.58
C PRO A 34 7.14 -39.05 16.09
N VAL A 35 6.50 -38.12 16.81
CA VAL A 35 6.56 -38.02 18.27
C VAL A 35 5.95 -39.27 18.90
N ASP A 36 5.00 -39.89 18.19
CA ASP A 36 4.32 -41.10 18.67
C ASP A 36 5.18 -42.37 18.52
N GLU A 37 6.06 -42.44 17.50
CA GLU A 37 7.05 -43.52 17.33
C GLU A 37 8.22 -43.40 18.33
N PHE A 38 8.57 -42.16 18.71
CA PHE A 38 9.70 -41.91 19.61
C PHE A 38 9.33 -42.05 21.09
N LEU A 39 8.07 -41.81 21.45
CA LEU A 39 7.61 -41.88 22.85
C LEU A 39 7.11 -43.28 23.28
N GLY A 40 7.05 -44.24 22.36
CA GLY A 40 6.53 -45.57 22.66
C GLY A 40 5.04 -45.58 23.05
N ASP A 41 4.49 -46.78 23.15
CA ASP A 41 3.07 -46.99 23.40
C ASP A 41 2.58 -46.29 24.68
N LYS A 42 1.57 -45.45 24.56
CA LYS A 42 0.97 -44.69 25.69
C LYS A 42 0.54 -45.57 26.88
N ASP A 43 0.25 -46.82 26.60
CA ASP A 43 -0.17 -47.79 27.61
C ASP A 43 0.96 -48.25 28.53
N VAL A 44 2.20 -48.20 28.08
CA VAL A 44 3.39 -48.54 28.87
C VAL A 44 3.78 -47.41 29.82
N MET A 45 3.50 -46.15 29.47
CA MET A 45 3.76 -45.00 30.34
C MET A 45 2.81 -44.86 31.50
N SER A 46 1.59 -45.38 31.40
CA SER A 46 0.58 -45.27 32.43
C SER A 46 0.73 -46.29 33.57
N GLN A 47 1.58 -47.31 33.38
CA GLN A 47 1.79 -48.41 34.37
C GLN A 47 3.14 -48.40 35.08
N SER A 48 4.05 -47.48 34.76
CA SER A 48 5.34 -47.40 35.42
C SER A 48 5.35 -46.33 36.51
N SER A 49 5.51 -46.72 37.78
CA SER A 49 5.86 -45.83 38.88
C SER A 49 7.31 -45.39 38.70
N SER A 50 7.56 -44.29 37.96
CA SER A 50 8.90 -43.75 37.75
C SER A 50 9.36 -42.91 38.94
N ASN A 51 10.57 -43.18 39.46
CA ASN A 51 11.27 -42.36 40.43
C ASN A 51 11.58 -40.97 39.81
N ARG A 52 11.56 -39.92 40.63
CA ARG A 52 11.92 -38.53 40.19
C ARG A 52 13.20 -38.47 39.40
N ARG A 53 14.17 -39.34 39.68
CA ARG A 53 15.47 -39.38 38.98
C ARG A 53 15.34 -39.95 37.56
N ASP A 54 14.45 -40.89 37.33
CA ASP A 54 14.23 -41.46 35.99
C ASP A 54 13.38 -40.52 35.14
N PHE A 55 12.40 -39.83 35.73
CA PHE A 55 11.67 -38.77 35.08
C PHE A 55 12.60 -37.63 34.61
N LEU A 56 13.53 -37.17 35.43
CA LEU A 56 14.50 -36.13 35.06
C LEU A 56 15.50 -36.61 33.96
N LYS A 57 15.87 -37.89 33.96
CA LYS A 57 16.66 -38.46 32.86
C LYS A 57 15.86 -38.47 31.54
N TYR A 58 14.59 -38.88 31.59
CA TYR A 58 13.70 -38.90 30.43
C TYR A 58 13.48 -37.49 29.88
N VAL A 59 13.19 -36.51 30.72
CA VAL A 59 13.01 -35.12 30.31
C VAL A 59 14.33 -34.54 29.78
N GLY A 60 15.48 -34.86 30.39
CA GLY A 60 16.78 -34.40 29.94
C GLY A 60 17.16 -35.01 28.59
N PHE A 61 16.90 -36.31 28.38
CA PHE A 61 17.16 -36.95 27.07
C PHE A 61 16.19 -36.51 25.99
N SER A 62 14.90 -36.31 26.31
CA SER A 62 13.92 -35.86 25.33
C SER A 62 14.15 -34.40 24.89
N THR A 63 14.55 -33.51 25.80
CA THR A 63 14.92 -32.16 25.44
C THR A 63 16.24 -32.09 24.65
N ALA A 64 17.23 -32.93 24.98
CA ALA A 64 18.46 -33.04 24.20
C ALA A 64 18.22 -33.62 22.79
N ALA A 65 17.35 -34.63 22.66
CA ALA A 65 16.97 -35.19 21.37
C ALA A 65 16.14 -34.20 20.53
N ALA A 66 15.22 -33.46 21.15
CA ALA A 66 14.45 -32.42 20.48
C ALA A 66 15.33 -31.26 20.02
N THR A 67 16.36 -30.89 20.78
CA THR A 67 17.34 -29.84 20.36
C THR A 67 18.24 -30.33 19.23
N ILE A 68 18.61 -31.61 19.19
CA ILE A 68 19.40 -32.18 18.10
C ILE A 68 18.55 -32.32 16.83
N ALA A 69 17.29 -32.78 16.95
CA ALA A 69 16.36 -32.86 15.84
C ALA A 69 15.95 -31.47 15.28
N ALA A 70 15.86 -30.46 16.16
CA ALA A 70 15.64 -29.07 15.74
C ALA A 70 16.87 -28.42 15.07
N CYS A 71 18.04 -29.02 15.19
CA CYS A 71 19.26 -28.55 14.52
C CYS A 71 19.46 -29.11 13.10
N GLU A 72 18.68 -30.08 12.68
CA GLU A 72 18.58 -30.40 11.25
C GLU A 72 17.73 -29.31 10.57
N GLY A 73 18.38 -28.20 10.23
CA GLY A 73 17.78 -27.21 9.35
C GLY A 73 17.27 -27.89 8.07
N PRO A 74 16.24 -27.36 7.44
CA PRO A 74 15.69 -27.94 6.22
C PRO A 74 16.84 -28.22 5.26
N VAL A 75 16.96 -29.46 4.79
CA VAL A 75 17.95 -29.84 3.78
C VAL A 75 17.60 -29.09 2.51
N ILE A 76 18.07 -27.85 2.40
CA ILE A 76 17.98 -27.08 1.17
C ILE A 76 18.93 -27.76 0.20
N LYS A 77 18.38 -28.58 -0.70
CA LYS A 77 19.12 -29.09 -1.83
C LYS A 77 19.51 -27.92 -2.72
N SER A 78 20.67 -27.32 -2.49
CA SER A 78 21.25 -26.36 -3.42
C SER A 78 21.80 -27.13 -4.61
N VAL A 79 21.34 -26.83 -5.80
CA VAL A 79 21.97 -27.28 -7.02
C VAL A 79 23.18 -26.36 -7.23
N PRO A 80 24.42 -26.86 -7.09
CA PRO A 80 25.60 -26.03 -7.30
C PRO A 80 25.67 -25.60 -8.77
N TYR A 81 26.20 -24.42 -9.02
CA TYR A 81 26.47 -23.97 -10.38
C TYR A 81 27.50 -24.90 -11.03
N VAL A 82 27.20 -25.37 -12.24
CA VAL A 82 28.18 -26.11 -13.04
C VAL A 82 29.33 -25.18 -13.45
N VAL A 83 29.00 -23.92 -13.76
CA VAL A 83 29.96 -22.84 -13.97
C VAL A 83 29.50 -21.67 -13.06
N GLN A 84 30.29 -21.36 -12.05
CA GLN A 84 29.97 -20.25 -11.15
C GLN A 84 30.17 -18.93 -11.89
N PRO A 85 29.15 -18.06 -11.97
CA PRO A 85 29.30 -16.70 -12.50
C PRO A 85 30.31 -15.91 -11.63
N GLU A 86 31.19 -15.14 -12.26
CA GLU A 86 32.25 -14.38 -11.58
C GLU A 86 31.74 -13.45 -10.48
N GLN A 87 30.49 -12.97 -10.63
CA GLN A 87 29.88 -12.00 -9.72
C GLN A 87 29.06 -12.64 -8.59
N ILE A 88 28.92 -13.96 -8.57
CA ILE A 88 28.11 -14.65 -7.57
C ILE A 88 29.01 -15.47 -6.65
N ILE A 89 29.08 -15.03 -5.40
CA ILE A 89 29.76 -15.76 -4.33
C ILE A 89 28.66 -16.41 -3.47
N PRO A 90 28.64 -17.74 -3.30
CA PRO A 90 27.67 -18.42 -2.46
C PRO A 90 27.62 -17.82 -1.05
N GLY A 91 26.41 -17.53 -0.56
CA GLY A 91 26.19 -16.94 0.76
C GLY A 91 26.35 -15.42 0.83
N ILE A 92 26.91 -14.76 -0.18
CA ILE A 92 27.01 -13.29 -0.26
C ILE A 92 25.86 -12.76 -1.09
N ALA A 93 25.19 -11.72 -0.59
CA ALA A 93 24.08 -11.10 -1.31
C ALA A 93 24.60 -10.04 -2.29
N ASN A 94 24.00 -10.00 -3.49
CA ASN A 94 24.16 -8.92 -4.45
C ASN A 94 22.94 -7.99 -4.37
N TYR A 95 23.15 -6.70 -4.63
CA TYR A 95 22.11 -5.68 -4.62
C TYR A 95 21.99 -5.03 -6.00
N TYR A 96 20.77 -4.92 -6.47
CA TYR A 96 20.45 -4.30 -7.76
C TYR A 96 19.52 -3.11 -7.54
N ALA A 97 19.96 -1.93 -7.96
CA ALA A 97 19.13 -0.74 -7.93
C ALA A 97 18.11 -0.78 -9.07
N THR A 98 16.84 -0.53 -8.74
CA THR A 98 15.75 -0.46 -9.71
C THR A 98 14.62 0.39 -9.17
N SER A 99 13.55 0.54 -9.95
CA SER A 99 12.31 1.19 -9.53
C SER A 99 11.15 0.25 -9.75
N ILE A 100 10.17 0.32 -8.84
CA ILE A 100 8.89 -0.35 -9.00
C ILE A 100 7.80 0.71 -9.14
N ALA A 101 6.88 0.50 -10.08
CA ALA A 101 5.65 1.25 -10.23
C ALA A 101 4.54 0.23 -10.48
N ASP A 102 3.74 -0.04 -9.46
CA ASP A 102 2.64 -0.99 -9.52
C ASP A 102 1.41 -0.39 -8.85
N GLY A 103 0.35 -0.25 -9.62
CA GLY A 103 -0.82 0.47 -9.17
C GLY A 103 -0.47 1.89 -8.77
N PHE A 104 -0.75 2.18 -7.53
CA PHE A 104 -0.42 3.47 -6.95
C PHE A 104 0.89 3.47 -6.15
N ASP A 105 1.62 2.36 -6.14
CA ASP A 105 2.91 2.30 -5.47
C ASP A 105 4.03 2.68 -6.44
N PHE A 106 4.87 3.60 -6.03
CA PHE A 106 6.11 3.95 -6.71
C PHE A 106 7.24 3.98 -5.69
N ALA A 107 8.34 3.28 -5.97
CA ALA A 107 9.52 3.32 -5.12
C ALA A 107 10.80 3.10 -5.92
N ASN A 108 11.87 3.76 -5.50
CA ASN A 108 13.23 3.45 -5.89
C ASN A 108 13.82 2.49 -4.86
N ILE A 109 14.23 1.31 -5.31
CA ILE A 109 14.51 0.18 -4.45
C ILE A 109 15.84 -0.48 -4.77
N LEU A 110 16.36 -1.19 -3.78
CA LEU A 110 17.43 -2.15 -3.93
C LEU A 110 16.84 -3.56 -3.81
N ILE A 111 17.05 -4.38 -4.81
CA ILE A 111 16.69 -5.78 -4.78
C ILE A 111 17.89 -6.58 -4.30
N LYS A 112 17.73 -7.16 -3.11
CA LYS A 112 18.71 -8.11 -2.56
C LYS A 112 18.50 -9.47 -3.19
N THR A 113 19.56 -10.02 -3.77
CA THR A 113 19.55 -11.35 -4.39
C THR A 113 20.56 -12.26 -3.72
N ARG A 114 20.25 -13.53 -3.68
CA ARG A 114 21.23 -14.59 -3.41
C ARG A 114 21.20 -15.57 -4.55
N GLU A 115 22.37 -15.88 -5.09
CA GLU A 115 22.52 -16.87 -6.16
C GLU A 115 21.54 -16.62 -7.32
N GLY A 116 21.38 -15.37 -7.70
CA GLY A 116 20.47 -14.93 -8.76
C GLY A 116 18.99 -14.89 -8.38
N ARG A 117 18.62 -15.23 -7.14
CA ARG A 117 17.22 -15.19 -6.67
C ARG A 117 16.93 -13.95 -5.86
N PRO A 118 15.95 -13.13 -6.24
CA PRO A 118 15.47 -12.01 -5.42
C PRO A 118 14.88 -12.52 -4.10
N ILE A 119 15.39 -12.02 -2.98
CA ILE A 119 14.94 -12.47 -1.64
C ILE A 119 14.36 -11.35 -0.79
N LYS A 120 14.70 -10.09 -1.08
CA LYS A 120 14.23 -8.95 -0.30
C LYS A 120 14.23 -7.69 -1.14
N VAL A 121 13.26 -6.84 -0.88
CA VAL A 121 13.19 -5.46 -1.38
C VAL A 121 13.59 -4.52 -0.25
N GLU A 122 14.45 -3.56 -0.53
CA GLU A 122 14.87 -2.51 0.41
C GLU A 122 14.71 -1.15 -0.27
N SER A 123 14.42 -0.09 0.51
CA SER A 123 14.45 1.28 -0.01
C SER A 123 15.86 1.63 -0.44
N ASN A 124 16.00 2.34 -1.57
CA ASN A 124 17.31 2.87 -1.97
C ASN A 124 17.61 4.15 -1.18
N PRO A 125 18.60 4.16 -0.29
CA PRO A 125 18.91 5.32 0.55
C PRO A 125 19.49 6.51 -0.25
N GLU A 126 20.01 6.26 -1.45
CA GLU A 126 20.55 7.29 -2.34
C GLU A 126 19.48 7.93 -3.22
N ALA A 127 18.29 7.34 -3.27
CA ALA A 127 17.18 7.89 -4.05
C ALA A 127 16.50 9.04 -3.30
N THR A 128 16.27 10.13 -4.00
CA THR A 128 15.61 11.32 -3.43
C THR A 128 14.10 11.18 -3.30
N MET A 129 13.50 10.22 -3.99
CA MET A 129 12.04 10.01 -4.04
C MET A 129 11.70 8.52 -3.97
N GLY A 130 10.53 8.21 -3.38
CA GLY A 130 9.95 6.88 -3.42
C GLY A 130 10.56 5.91 -2.40
N CYS A 131 10.09 5.95 -1.15
CA CYS A 131 10.39 4.93 -0.15
C CYS A 131 9.55 3.67 -0.39
N ALA A 132 10.12 2.50 -0.06
CA ALA A 132 9.39 1.24 -0.13
C ALA A 132 8.40 1.14 1.03
N ASN A 133 7.12 1.05 0.73
CA ASN A 133 6.07 0.74 1.69
C ASN A 133 5.91 -0.79 1.86
N ALA A 134 5.00 -1.23 2.71
CA ALA A 134 4.79 -2.65 3.00
C ALA A 134 4.44 -3.48 1.76
N ARG A 135 3.64 -2.95 0.83
CA ARG A 135 3.28 -3.64 -0.42
C ARG A 135 4.49 -3.77 -1.33
N VAL A 136 5.29 -2.72 -1.44
CA VAL A 136 6.54 -2.74 -2.22
C VAL A 136 7.52 -3.76 -1.64
N HIS A 137 7.69 -3.83 -0.32
CA HIS A 137 8.49 -4.88 0.31
C HIS A 137 7.97 -6.28 0.02
N ALA A 138 6.64 -6.46 0.01
CA ALA A 138 6.00 -7.74 -0.27
C ALA A 138 6.03 -8.13 -1.76
N SER A 139 6.32 -7.22 -2.68
CA SER A 139 6.25 -7.48 -4.13
C SER A 139 7.13 -8.64 -4.60
N VAL A 140 8.24 -8.90 -3.90
CA VAL A 140 9.12 -10.04 -4.21
C VAL A 140 8.39 -11.39 -4.10
N LEU A 141 7.37 -11.50 -3.26
CA LEU A 141 6.61 -12.74 -3.06
C LEU A 141 5.82 -13.13 -4.32
N SER A 142 5.41 -12.15 -5.13
CA SER A 142 4.68 -12.41 -6.38
C SER A 142 5.51 -13.20 -7.40
N LEU A 143 6.83 -13.14 -7.32
CA LEU A 143 7.72 -13.92 -8.18
C LEU A 143 7.65 -15.43 -7.88
N TYR A 144 7.31 -15.77 -6.65
CA TYR A 144 7.27 -17.15 -6.14
C TYR A 144 5.84 -17.68 -5.99
N ASP A 145 4.83 -16.90 -6.38
CA ASP A 145 3.44 -17.34 -6.36
C ASP A 145 3.21 -18.39 -7.46
N ILE A 146 2.89 -19.60 -7.03
CA ILE A 146 2.60 -20.73 -7.94
C ILE A 146 1.31 -20.52 -8.74
N LYS A 147 0.41 -19.66 -8.28
CA LYS A 147 -0.87 -19.34 -8.95
C LYS A 147 -0.73 -18.23 -9.99
N ARG A 148 0.44 -17.59 -10.12
CA ARG A 148 0.64 -16.56 -11.12
C ARG A 148 0.44 -17.13 -12.54
N LEU A 149 -0.11 -16.31 -13.42
CA LEU A 149 -0.28 -16.70 -14.83
C LEU A 149 1.07 -16.96 -15.49
N GLN A 150 1.19 -18.11 -16.17
CA GLN A 150 2.41 -18.52 -16.87
C GLN A 150 2.39 -18.08 -18.34
N GLY A 151 1.23 -17.78 -18.88
CA GLY A 151 1.03 -17.41 -20.27
C GLY A 151 -0.37 -16.88 -20.54
N PRO A 152 -0.67 -16.55 -21.80
CA PRO A 152 -2.00 -16.05 -22.18
C PRO A 152 -3.05 -17.16 -22.12
N LYS A 153 -4.28 -16.75 -21.79
CA LYS A 153 -5.45 -17.63 -21.75
C LYS A 153 -6.59 -17.04 -22.58
N VAL A 154 -7.37 -17.91 -23.23
CA VAL A 154 -8.63 -17.55 -23.88
C VAL A 154 -9.71 -18.50 -23.38
N ASP A 155 -10.80 -17.94 -22.85
CA ASP A 155 -11.90 -18.71 -22.25
C ASP A 155 -11.44 -19.74 -21.21
N GLY A 156 -10.41 -19.36 -20.40
CA GLY A 156 -9.81 -20.22 -19.36
C GLY A 156 -8.75 -21.19 -19.86
N ASN A 157 -8.60 -21.39 -21.16
CA ASN A 157 -7.63 -22.31 -21.75
C ASN A 157 -6.30 -21.62 -22.09
N ASP A 158 -5.21 -22.31 -21.87
CA ASP A 158 -3.87 -21.83 -22.25
C ASP A 158 -3.73 -21.82 -23.77
N ILE A 159 -3.13 -20.75 -24.30
CA ILE A 159 -2.82 -20.61 -25.73
C ILE A 159 -1.38 -20.14 -25.93
N SER A 160 -0.86 -20.33 -27.14
CA SER A 160 0.46 -19.79 -27.47
C SER A 160 0.45 -18.26 -27.59
N TRP A 161 1.61 -17.62 -27.35
CA TRP A 161 1.76 -16.18 -27.56
C TRP A 161 1.45 -15.77 -29.02
N ASN A 162 1.82 -16.59 -30.00
CA ASN A 162 1.55 -16.30 -31.41
C ASN A 162 0.05 -16.30 -31.69
N ASP A 163 -0.69 -17.29 -31.21
CA ASP A 163 -2.16 -17.33 -31.37
C ASP A 163 -2.85 -16.19 -30.63
N PHE A 164 -2.34 -15.86 -29.44
CA PHE A 164 -2.84 -14.70 -28.69
C PHE A 164 -2.70 -13.41 -29.50
N TYR A 165 -1.52 -13.11 -30.05
CA TYR A 165 -1.33 -11.91 -30.86
C TYR A 165 -2.19 -11.87 -32.10
N LEU A 166 -2.37 -13.00 -32.81
CA LEU A 166 -3.24 -13.09 -33.96
C LEU A 166 -4.71 -12.82 -33.60
N GLN A 167 -5.21 -13.47 -32.54
CA GLN A 167 -6.58 -13.31 -32.09
C GLN A 167 -6.84 -11.89 -31.55
N LEU A 168 -5.93 -11.35 -30.76
CA LEU A 168 -6.04 -9.99 -30.22
C LEU A 168 -6.05 -8.96 -31.36
N GLY A 169 -5.13 -9.09 -32.32
CA GLY A 169 -5.08 -8.20 -33.47
C GLY A 169 -6.35 -8.23 -34.31
N ALA A 170 -6.93 -9.41 -34.55
CA ALA A 170 -8.20 -9.56 -35.24
C ALA A 170 -9.36 -8.91 -34.47
N LYS A 171 -9.45 -9.16 -33.14
CA LYS A 171 -10.49 -8.55 -32.26
C LYS A 171 -10.37 -7.02 -32.24
N LEU A 172 -9.17 -6.47 -32.08
CA LEU A 172 -8.96 -5.01 -32.08
C LEU A 172 -9.35 -4.35 -33.40
N LYS A 173 -9.01 -4.96 -34.55
CA LYS A 173 -9.43 -4.49 -35.88
C LYS A 173 -10.96 -4.50 -36.01
N ALA A 174 -11.62 -5.61 -35.61
CA ALA A 174 -13.07 -5.72 -35.66
C ALA A 174 -13.76 -4.67 -34.75
N MET A 175 -13.23 -4.43 -33.56
CA MET A 175 -13.75 -3.40 -32.64
C MET A 175 -13.55 -1.99 -33.22
N ASN A 176 -12.40 -1.69 -33.82
CA ASN A 176 -12.12 -0.40 -34.44
C ASN A 176 -13.10 -0.12 -35.61
N ASN A 177 -13.45 -1.14 -36.39
CA ASN A 177 -14.36 -1.02 -37.51
C ASN A 177 -15.84 -0.93 -37.08
N SER A 178 -16.18 -1.28 -35.84
CA SER A 178 -17.54 -1.24 -35.32
C SER A 178 -18.10 0.19 -35.14
N GLY A 179 -17.26 1.20 -35.11
CA GLY A 179 -17.63 2.59 -34.81
C GLY A 179 -18.03 2.86 -33.36
N LYS A 180 -18.18 1.83 -32.54
CA LYS A 180 -18.48 1.98 -31.12
C LYS A 180 -17.20 2.12 -30.28
N PRO A 181 -17.24 2.86 -29.15
CA PRO A 181 -16.07 3.06 -28.32
C PRO A 181 -15.59 1.75 -27.68
N VAL A 182 -14.27 1.61 -27.65
CA VAL A 182 -13.54 0.63 -26.83
C VAL A 182 -12.90 1.40 -25.70
N VAL A 183 -13.02 0.91 -24.48
CA VAL A 183 -12.41 1.59 -23.33
C VAL A 183 -11.20 0.82 -22.86
N LEU A 184 -10.07 1.55 -22.73
CA LEU A 184 -8.87 1.10 -22.06
C LEU A 184 -8.93 1.60 -20.62
N LEU A 185 -9.24 0.68 -19.69
CA LEU A 185 -9.33 0.96 -18.26
C LEU A 185 -8.03 0.51 -17.59
N THR A 186 -7.29 1.45 -17.04
CA THR A 186 -5.99 1.15 -16.43
C THR A 186 -5.90 1.74 -15.03
N GLN A 187 -5.03 1.16 -14.19
CA GLN A 187 -4.51 1.88 -13.04
C GLN A 187 -3.68 3.09 -13.47
N THR A 188 -3.34 3.96 -12.53
CA THR A 188 -2.33 4.98 -12.78
C THR A 188 -0.98 4.31 -13.02
N PHE A 189 -0.30 4.69 -14.11
CA PHE A 189 1.08 4.30 -14.35
C PHE A 189 2.01 5.48 -14.10
N ALA A 190 2.89 5.37 -13.11
CA ALA A 190 3.90 6.39 -12.84
C ALA A 190 5.07 6.37 -13.85
N SER A 191 5.16 5.34 -14.69
CA SER A 191 6.23 5.15 -15.68
C SER A 191 6.04 6.03 -16.92
N PRO A 192 6.97 6.96 -17.24
CA PRO A 192 6.93 7.74 -18.48
C PRO A 192 6.95 6.88 -19.76
N THR A 193 7.70 5.77 -19.73
CA THR A 193 7.77 4.82 -20.86
C THR A 193 6.41 4.17 -21.10
N THR A 194 5.72 3.74 -20.06
CA THR A 194 4.37 3.16 -20.17
C THR A 194 3.39 4.18 -20.75
N HIS A 195 3.42 5.43 -20.27
CA HIS A 195 2.60 6.52 -20.84
C HIS A 195 2.86 6.73 -22.33
N HIS A 196 4.13 6.71 -22.75
CA HIS A 196 4.49 6.87 -24.15
C HIS A 196 3.93 5.73 -25.01
N ILE A 197 4.06 4.48 -24.57
CA ILE A 197 3.55 3.30 -25.27
C ILE A 197 2.02 3.32 -25.34
N LEU A 198 1.34 3.63 -24.23
CA LEU A 198 -0.12 3.79 -24.20
C LEU A 198 -0.57 4.88 -25.17
N GLY A 199 0.11 6.02 -25.19
CA GLY A 199 -0.19 7.11 -26.13
C GLY A 199 -0.06 6.68 -27.59
N LYS A 200 0.97 5.90 -27.95
CA LYS A 200 1.11 5.31 -29.29
C LYS A 200 -0.03 4.34 -29.61
N PHE A 201 -0.37 3.46 -28.67
CA PHE A 201 -1.45 2.49 -28.83
C PHE A 201 -2.79 3.18 -29.06
N ILE A 202 -3.15 4.17 -28.25
CA ILE A 202 -4.40 4.92 -28.37
C ILE A 202 -4.48 5.67 -29.70
N LYS A 203 -3.36 6.26 -30.17
CA LYS A 203 -3.31 6.98 -31.46
C LYS A 203 -3.52 6.05 -32.66
N GLN A 204 -3.18 4.77 -32.53
CA GLN A 204 -3.35 3.78 -33.60
C GLN A 204 -4.82 3.42 -33.84
N PHE A 205 -5.70 3.58 -32.83
CA PHE A 205 -7.11 3.20 -32.90
C PHE A 205 -7.98 4.42 -32.61
N LYS A 206 -8.87 4.78 -33.56
CA LYS A 206 -9.68 6.01 -33.48
C LYS A 206 -10.77 5.98 -32.41
N ASN A 207 -11.21 4.79 -31.98
CA ASN A 207 -12.32 4.60 -31.07
C ASN A 207 -11.92 4.13 -29.68
N ILE A 208 -10.63 4.17 -29.33
CA ILE A 208 -10.15 3.82 -27.97
C ILE A 208 -10.16 5.06 -27.08
N ASN A 209 -10.91 4.99 -25.99
CA ASN A 209 -10.94 5.97 -24.91
C ASN A 209 -10.18 5.42 -23.69
N HIS A 210 -9.27 6.22 -23.13
CA HIS A 210 -8.54 5.86 -21.92
C HIS A 210 -9.25 6.40 -20.67
N VAL A 211 -9.47 5.52 -19.69
CA VAL A 211 -9.98 5.87 -18.36
C VAL A 211 -9.03 5.31 -17.33
N THR A 212 -8.57 6.17 -16.42
CA THR A 212 -7.74 5.75 -15.29
C THR A 212 -8.60 5.50 -14.07
N TYR A 213 -8.45 4.33 -13.47
CA TYR A 213 -9.16 3.86 -12.30
C TYR A 213 -8.18 3.40 -11.23
N ASP A 214 -8.10 4.13 -10.14
CA ASP A 214 -7.38 3.75 -8.94
C ASP A 214 -8.40 3.25 -7.91
N ALA A 215 -8.27 2.02 -7.45
CA ALA A 215 -9.23 1.39 -6.52
C ALA A 215 -9.34 2.16 -5.20
N ILE A 216 -8.22 2.72 -4.72
CA ILE A 216 -8.18 3.71 -3.64
C ILE A 216 -8.09 5.07 -4.30
N SER A 217 -9.16 5.85 -4.21
CA SER A 217 -9.33 7.06 -5.00
C SER A 217 -8.85 8.31 -4.27
N ASP A 218 -7.91 9.03 -4.88
CA ASP A 218 -7.54 10.42 -4.52
C ASP A 218 -8.20 11.43 -5.48
N SER A 219 -9.28 11.03 -6.19
CA SER A 219 -9.88 11.84 -7.26
C SER A 219 -10.26 13.23 -6.83
N ALA A 220 -10.79 13.41 -5.61
CA ALA A 220 -11.16 14.73 -5.11
C ALA A 220 -9.97 15.67 -4.92
N ALA A 221 -8.85 15.16 -4.42
CA ALA A 221 -7.63 15.96 -4.28
C ALA A 221 -7.04 16.32 -5.65
N LEU A 222 -7.08 15.38 -6.61
CA LEU A 222 -6.67 15.61 -7.99
C LEU A 222 -7.55 16.65 -8.69
N ASP A 223 -8.87 16.55 -8.54
CA ASP A 223 -9.85 17.46 -9.14
C ASP A 223 -9.71 18.87 -8.55
N ALA A 224 -9.51 18.98 -7.23
CA ALA A 224 -9.29 20.27 -6.56
C ALA A 224 -7.97 20.93 -6.99
N PHE A 225 -6.89 20.15 -7.07
CA PHE A 225 -5.59 20.66 -7.51
C PHE A 225 -5.63 21.14 -8.97
N GLU A 226 -6.27 20.34 -9.85
CA GLU A 226 -6.45 20.70 -11.26
C GLU A 226 -7.27 21.98 -11.41
N LYS A 227 -8.33 22.16 -10.63
CA LYS A 227 -9.19 23.35 -10.66
C LYS A 227 -8.44 24.61 -10.25
N ILE A 228 -7.53 24.52 -9.25
CA ILE A 228 -6.83 25.70 -8.69
C ILE A 228 -5.55 25.99 -9.49
N TYR A 229 -4.79 24.96 -9.85
CA TYR A 229 -3.46 25.10 -10.44
C TYR A 229 -3.37 24.72 -11.93
N GLY A 230 -4.45 24.23 -12.54
CA GLY A 230 -4.52 23.89 -13.96
C GLY A 230 -3.82 22.58 -14.35
N VAL A 231 -3.31 21.82 -13.41
CA VAL A 231 -2.63 20.53 -13.63
C VAL A 231 -3.25 19.48 -12.74
N ARG A 232 -3.62 18.32 -13.32
CA ARG A 232 -4.15 17.19 -12.54
C ARG A 232 -3.01 16.46 -11.82
N ALA A 233 -2.83 16.75 -10.54
CA ALA A 233 -1.74 16.21 -9.74
C ALA A 233 -2.09 16.25 -8.24
N LEU A 234 -1.25 15.65 -7.40
CA LEU A 234 -1.30 15.80 -5.95
C LEU A 234 -0.17 16.74 -5.51
N ALA A 235 -0.44 17.58 -4.53
CA ALA A 235 0.62 18.33 -3.85
C ALA A 235 1.61 17.38 -3.21
N ASP A 236 2.87 17.77 -3.09
CA ASP A 236 3.85 17.07 -2.26
C ASP A 236 3.98 17.74 -0.89
N TYR A 237 4.53 17.03 0.09
CA TYR A 237 4.65 17.52 1.46
C TYR A 237 6.00 17.13 2.08
N ASP A 238 6.70 18.10 2.63
CA ASP A 238 7.89 17.86 3.45
C ASP A 238 7.61 18.10 4.93
N PHE A 239 7.13 17.06 5.61
CA PHE A 239 6.84 17.14 7.05
C PHE A 239 8.07 17.36 7.93
N SER A 240 9.30 17.25 7.40
CA SER A 240 10.51 17.54 8.18
C SER A 240 10.65 19.02 8.53
N ASN A 241 9.98 19.89 7.77
CA ASN A 241 9.93 21.34 7.95
C ASN A 241 8.74 21.82 8.80
N ALA A 242 7.81 20.90 9.13
CA ALA A 242 6.61 21.24 9.87
C ALA A 242 6.88 21.50 11.36
N GLU A 243 6.33 22.59 11.90
CA GLU A 243 6.20 22.82 13.34
C GLU A 243 4.80 22.42 13.87
N THR A 244 3.77 22.55 13.05
CA THR A 244 2.41 22.10 13.37
C THR A 244 1.78 21.39 12.18
N ILE A 245 1.38 20.15 12.41
CA ILE A 245 0.65 19.32 11.45
C ILE A 245 -0.77 19.13 11.97
N VAL A 246 -1.75 19.45 11.16
CA VAL A 246 -3.16 19.16 11.43
C VAL A 246 -3.67 18.24 10.34
N SER A 247 -4.05 17.04 10.72
CA SER A 247 -4.56 16.04 9.81
C SER A 247 -6.03 15.72 10.09
N ILE A 248 -6.85 15.73 9.06
CA ILE A 248 -8.26 15.37 9.13
C ILE A 248 -8.48 14.13 8.27
N ALA A 249 -8.67 12.98 8.92
CA ALA A 249 -8.88 11.68 8.27
C ALA A 249 -7.78 11.27 7.28
N ALA A 250 -6.58 11.85 7.36
CA ALA A 250 -5.43 11.45 6.54
C ALA A 250 -4.46 10.63 7.38
N ASP A 251 -4.24 9.37 7.00
CA ASP A 251 -3.23 8.53 7.63
C ASP A 251 -1.87 8.74 6.95
N ILE A 252 -1.20 9.86 7.29
CA ILE A 252 0.08 10.27 6.68
C ILE A 252 1.23 9.31 6.94
N LEU A 253 1.14 8.46 7.96
CA LEU A 253 2.11 7.41 8.28
C LEU A 253 1.70 6.05 7.68
N GLY A 254 0.54 5.98 7.06
CA GLY A 254 0.03 4.81 6.35
C GLY A 254 0.04 5.03 4.83
N ASP A 255 -1.12 4.86 4.22
CA ASP A 255 -1.28 4.84 2.77
C ASP A 255 -1.76 6.15 2.14
N TRP A 256 -1.91 7.22 2.93
CA TRP A 256 -2.43 8.47 2.42
C TRP A 256 -1.59 8.96 1.22
N GLN A 257 -2.27 9.18 0.08
CA GLN A 257 -1.68 9.59 -1.19
C GLN A 257 -0.46 8.74 -1.65
N GLY A 258 -0.43 7.46 -1.25
CA GLY A 258 0.60 6.51 -1.62
C GLY A 258 1.75 6.38 -0.63
N GLY A 259 1.69 7.06 0.52
CA GLY A 259 2.73 6.98 1.55
C GLY A 259 4.02 7.72 1.18
N GLY A 260 5.09 7.38 1.89
CA GLY A 260 6.42 7.94 1.66
C GLY A 260 6.73 9.19 2.49
N TYR A 261 5.85 9.55 3.42
CA TYR A 261 6.00 10.73 4.27
C TYR A 261 6.63 10.44 5.64
N GLU A 262 6.81 9.17 5.98
CA GLU A 262 7.22 8.69 7.30
C GLU A 262 8.62 9.22 7.68
N ALA A 263 9.54 9.23 6.71
CA ALA A 263 10.91 9.71 6.93
C ALA A 263 10.96 11.21 7.25
N GLY A 264 10.18 12.03 6.52
CA GLY A 264 10.05 13.46 6.77
C GLY A 264 9.41 13.72 8.12
N TYR A 265 8.30 13.04 8.41
CA TYR A 265 7.63 13.12 9.70
C TYR A 265 8.56 12.75 10.86
N ALA A 266 9.26 11.62 10.78
CA ALA A 266 10.19 11.17 11.81
C ALA A 266 11.29 12.20 12.08
N LYS A 267 11.87 12.83 11.04
CA LYS A 267 12.86 13.91 11.19
C LYS A 267 12.30 15.10 11.96
N GLY A 268 11.05 15.47 11.73
CA GLY A 268 10.34 16.54 12.46
C GLY A 268 10.07 16.20 13.92
N ARG A 269 9.97 14.89 14.26
CA ARG A 269 9.70 14.39 15.63
C ARG A 269 10.96 14.19 16.46
N VAL A 270 12.15 14.35 15.90
CA VAL A 270 13.39 14.35 16.68
C VAL A 270 13.55 15.71 17.36
N PRO A 271 13.66 15.76 18.71
CA PRO A 271 13.81 17.03 19.44
C PRO A 271 15.09 17.75 19.02
N LYS A 272 14.96 18.96 18.51
CA LYS A 272 16.09 19.82 18.14
C LYS A 272 16.28 20.89 19.23
N LYS A 273 17.52 21.19 19.62
CA LYS A 273 17.83 22.32 20.49
C LYS A 273 17.67 23.63 19.70
N ASP A 274 16.80 24.51 20.16
CA ASP A 274 16.64 25.86 19.61
C ASP A 274 16.52 26.85 20.77
N GLY A 275 17.47 27.79 20.88
CA GLY A 275 17.50 28.76 21.96
C GLY A 275 17.49 28.17 23.39
N GLY A 276 18.10 27.00 23.60
CA GLY A 276 18.15 26.30 24.89
C GLY A 276 16.91 25.47 25.23
N LYS A 277 15.90 25.47 24.38
CA LYS A 277 14.68 24.63 24.50
C LYS A 277 14.67 23.54 23.45
N HIS A 278 14.10 22.37 23.80
CA HIS A 278 13.86 21.33 22.82
C HIS A 278 12.54 21.61 22.07
N LYS A 279 12.63 21.67 20.76
CA LYS A 279 11.46 21.80 19.85
C LYS A 279 11.35 20.54 19.00
N MET A 280 10.14 20.09 18.81
CA MET A 280 9.74 19.08 17.82
C MET A 280 8.39 19.46 17.22
N SER A 281 8.05 18.88 16.07
CA SER A 281 6.76 19.12 15.45
C SER A 281 5.61 18.66 16.36
N TYR A 282 4.49 19.37 16.30
CA TYR A 282 3.25 18.99 16.95
C TYR A 282 2.27 18.46 15.92
N HIS A 283 1.63 17.34 16.23
CA HIS A 283 0.65 16.72 15.36
C HIS A 283 -0.71 16.59 16.04
N ALA A 284 -1.74 17.17 15.42
CA ALA A 284 -3.14 17.00 15.80
C ALA A 284 -3.87 16.17 14.73
N GLN A 285 -4.48 15.07 15.15
CA GLN A 285 -5.20 14.15 14.26
C GLN A 285 -6.68 14.12 14.60
N PHE A 286 -7.54 14.45 13.62
CA PHE A 286 -8.98 14.27 13.68
C PHE A 286 -9.35 13.06 12.83
N GLU A 287 -9.95 12.04 13.44
CA GLU A 287 -10.25 10.80 12.73
C GLU A 287 -11.38 10.00 13.39
N SER A 288 -11.99 9.10 12.64
CA SER A 288 -13.02 8.19 13.15
C SER A 288 -12.43 6.87 13.65
N ASN A 289 -11.46 6.33 12.92
CA ASN A 289 -10.72 5.12 13.30
C ASN A 289 -9.38 5.47 13.91
N LEU A 290 -8.82 4.59 14.73
CA LEU A 290 -7.44 4.73 15.18
C LEU A 290 -6.50 4.32 14.05
N SER A 291 -5.91 5.33 13.40
CA SER A 291 -4.89 5.13 12.37
C SER A 291 -3.47 5.10 12.97
N LEU A 292 -2.49 4.74 12.15
CA LEU A 292 -1.09 4.81 12.54
C LEU A 292 -0.68 6.26 12.85
N SER A 293 -1.16 7.22 12.08
CA SER A 293 -0.98 8.67 12.32
C SER A 293 -1.62 9.10 13.63
N GLY A 294 -2.84 8.64 13.91
CA GLY A 294 -3.53 8.95 15.16
C GLY A 294 -2.86 8.38 16.40
N ALA A 295 -2.26 7.18 16.28
CA ALA A 295 -1.51 6.56 17.36
C ALA A 295 -0.20 7.32 17.69
N ASN A 296 0.35 8.07 16.74
CA ASN A 296 1.58 8.85 16.89
C ASN A 296 1.34 10.36 17.07
N ALA A 297 0.08 10.82 17.04
CA ALA A 297 -0.26 12.23 17.20
C ALA A 297 -0.12 12.68 18.66
N ASP A 298 0.29 13.95 18.89
CA ASP A 298 0.31 14.56 20.23
C ASP A 298 -1.11 14.78 20.76
N THR A 299 -2.05 15.05 19.86
CA THR A 299 -3.46 15.21 20.18
C THR A 299 -4.31 14.49 19.15
N ARG A 300 -4.89 13.39 19.56
CA ARG A 300 -5.90 12.67 18.78
C ARG A 300 -7.30 13.08 19.22
N ILE A 301 -8.13 13.44 18.26
CA ILE A 301 -9.51 13.86 18.49
C ILE A 301 -10.41 12.93 17.67
N PRO A 302 -11.04 11.93 18.32
CA PRO A 302 -12.00 11.07 17.65
C PRO A 302 -13.26 11.88 17.29
N ILE A 303 -13.68 11.80 16.04
CA ILE A 303 -14.88 12.47 15.51
C ILE A 303 -15.59 11.57 14.50
N ASP A 304 -16.90 11.72 14.41
CA ASP A 304 -17.70 11.03 13.40
C ASP A 304 -17.35 11.51 11.98
N PRO A 305 -17.45 10.66 10.95
CA PRO A 305 -17.23 11.07 9.57
C PRO A 305 -18.10 12.27 9.14
N SER A 306 -19.32 12.36 9.63
CA SER A 306 -20.27 13.47 9.36
C SER A 306 -19.80 14.83 9.90
N ILE A 307 -18.92 14.83 10.91
CA ILE A 307 -18.40 16.04 11.55
C ILE A 307 -17.09 16.51 10.89
N GLN A 308 -16.35 15.65 10.21
CA GLN A 308 -15.04 15.96 9.64
C GLN A 308 -15.05 17.19 8.74
N LYS A 309 -16.05 17.33 7.85
CA LYS A 309 -16.19 18.48 6.96
C LYS A 309 -16.43 19.78 7.74
N LYS A 310 -17.21 19.71 8.82
CA LYS A 310 -17.48 20.86 9.69
C LYS A 310 -16.20 21.34 10.40
N VAL A 311 -15.34 20.39 10.81
CA VAL A 311 -14.03 20.72 11.42
C VAL A 311 -13.14 21.46 10.42
N VAL A 312 -13.06 21.01 9.16
CA VAL A 312 -12.30 21.71 8.10
C VAL A 312 -12.82 23.15 7.91
N ALA A 313 -14.14 23.31 7.81
CA ALA A 313 -14.76 24.61 7.65
C ALA A 313 -14.52 25.54 8.84
N GLU A 314 -14.57 25.00 10.07
CA GLU A 314 -14.27 25.76 11.30
C GLU A 314 -12.81 26.20 11.35
N ILE A 315 -11.85 25.32 10.98
CA ILE A 315 -10.44 25.68 10.90
C ILE A 315 -10.24 26.82 9.90
N TYR A 316 -10.83 26.73 8.70
CA TYR A 316 -10.75 27.77 7.67
C TYR A 316 -11.32 29.10 8.15
N SER A 317 -12.53 29.09 8.70
CA SER A 317 -13.20 30.29 9.21
C SER A 317 -12.37 30.99 10.30
N ARG A 318 -11.83 30.23 11.25
CA ARG A 318 -11.02 30.80 12.35
C ARG A 318 -9.64 31.31 11.90
N LEU A 319 -9.07 30.71 10.86
CA LEU A 319 -7.81 31.17 10.29
C LEU A 319 -7.99 32.45 9.50
N THR A 320 -8.97 32.49 8.61
CA THR A 320 -9.17 33.59 7.65
C THR A 320 -10.03 34.74 8.21
N GLY A 321 -10.82 34.48 9.26
CA GLY A 321 -11.81 35.41 9.77
C GLY A 321 -13.10 35.50 8.94
N LEU A 322 -13.20 34.70 7.87
CA LEU A 322 -14.40 34.64 7.04
C LEU A 322 -15.53 33.92 7.81
N PRO A 323 -16.73 34.53 7.91
CA PRO A 323 -17.81 33.92 8.67
C PRO A 323 -18.31 32.65 7.95
N TYR A 324 -18.22 31.51 8.63
CA TYR A 324 -18.84 30.28 8.23
C TYR A 324 -19.59 29.69 9.42
N LYS A 325 -20.89 29.45 9.23
CA LYS A 325 -21.73 28.93 10.31
C LYS A 325 -21.48 27.42 10.44
N THR A 326 -20.65 27.02 11.39
CA THR A 326 -20.44 25.62 11.76
C THR A 326 -21.23 25.27 13.02
N GLU A 327 -21.88 24.12 13.01
CA GLU A 327 -22.56 23.58 14.20
C GLU A 327 -21.67 22.47 14.80
N LEU A 328 -20.58 22.89 15.43
CA LEU A 328 -19.78 22.02 16.29
C LEU A 328 -20.23 22.20 17.74
N ASP A 329 -20.17 21.12 18.52
CA ASP A 329 -20.35 21.26 19.96
C ASP A 329 -19.25 22.12 20.58
N SER A 330 -19.53 22.68 21.77
CA SER A 330 -18.64 23.65 22.40
C SER A 330 -17.28 23.08 22.79
N GLU A 331 -17.21 21.78 23.14
CA GLU A 331 -15.97 21.12 23.52
C GLU A 331 -15.07 20.96 22.30
N LEU A 332 -15.60 20.42 21.20
CA LEU A 332 -14.87 20.24 19.95
C LEU A 332 -14.43 21.58 19.37
N SER A 333 -15.32 22.57 19.37
CA SER A 333 -15.01 23.92 18.88
C SER A 333 -13.87 24.59 19.69
N ASN A 334 -13.79 24.36 21.01
CA ASN A 334 -12.67 24.82 21.84
C ASN A 334 -11.36 24.06 21.53
N LYS A 335 -11.42 22.75 21.24
CA LYS A 335 -10.24 21.98 20.78
C LYS A 335 -9.73 22.51 19.44
N VAL A 336 -10.62 22.73 18.48
CA VAL A 336 -10.29 23.31 17.17
C VAL A 336 -9.65 24.70 17.34
N LYS A 337 -10.22 25.58 18.21
CA LYS A 337 -9.64 26.89 18.50
C LYS A 337 -8.18 26.79 18.93
N LYS A 338 -7.88 25.96 19.93
CA LYS A 338 -6.49 25.76 20.42
C LYS A 338 -5.53 25.33 19.33
N ILE A 339 -5.98 24.43 18.42
CA ILE A 339 -5.18 23.94 17.28
C ILE A 339 -4.97 25.06 16.26
N VAL A 340 -6.00 25.86 15.95
CA VAL A 340 -5.90 27.02 15.06
C VAL A 340 -4.96 28.08 15.62
N ASP A 341 -5.02 28.35 16.90
CA ASP A 341 -4.10 29.32 17.56
C ASP A 341 -2.64 28.83 17.41
N ARG A 342 -2.42 27.52 17.48
CA ARG A 342 -1.11 26.91 17.25
C ARG A 342 -0.66 27.00 15.78
N LEU A 343 -1.56 26.74 14.82
CA LEU A 343 -1.29 26.94 13.40
C LEU A 343 -0.91 28.39 13.09
N LYS A 344 -1.65 29.36 13.62
CA LYS A 344 -1.33 30.79 13.47
C LYS A 344 0.08 31.13 13.99
N LYS A 345 0.46 30.52 15.12
CA LYS A 345 1.80 30.70 15.71
C LYS A 345 2.91 30.09 14.86
N SER A 346 2.65 28.95 14.21
CA SER A 346 3.61 28.29 13.33
C SER A 346 3.78 28.99 11.97
N GLY A 347 2.77 29.74 11.53
CA GLY A 347 2.81 30.45 10.24
C GLY A 347 3.12 29.51 9.07
N SER A 348 4.14 29.84 8.29
CA SER A 348 4.55 29.05 7.12
C SER A 348 5.04 27.63 7.44
N LYS A 349 5.34 27.33 8.70
CA LYS A 349 5.67 25.97 9.16
C LYS A 349 4.46 25.19 9.66
N GLY A 350 3.27 25.72 9.50
CA GLY A 350 2.00 25.03 9.72
C GLY A 350 1.51 24.37 8.45
N VAL A 351 0.88 23.21 8.57
CA VAL A 351 0.25 22.52 7.44
C VAL A 351 -1.04 21.84 7.87
N VAL A 352 -2.02 21.86 6.98
CA VAL A 352 -3.28 21.14 7.14
C VAL A 352 -3.45 20.17 5.98
N VAL A 353 -3.74 18.93 6.30
CA VAL A 353 -3.96 17.86 5.32
C VAL A 353 -5.28 17.14 5.57
N SER A 354 -5.86 16.57 4.53
CA SER A 354 -7.12 15.82 4.66
C SER A 354 -7.15 14.59 3.77
N GLY A 355 -7.68 13.48 4.32
CA GLY A 355 -8.03 12.26 3.60
C GLY A 355 -9.50 12.23 3.12
N ILE A 356 -10.26 13.32 3.30
CA ILE A 356 -11.66 13.37 2.88
C ILE A 356 -11.74 13.44 1.36
N ASN A 357 -12.39 12.48 0.74
CA ASN A 357 -12.56 12.43 -0.71
C ASN A 357 -13.76 13.28 -1.18
N ASP A 358 -13.63 14.60 -1.00
CA ASP A 358 -14.61 15.61 -1.39
C ASP A 358 -13.87 16.82 -1.96
N VAL A 359 -14.22 17.22 -3.20
CA VAL A 359 -13.51 18.28 -3.93
C VAL A 359 -13.53 19.62 -3.19
N ALA A 360 -14.68 20.02 -2.66
CA ALA A 360 -14.80 21.28 -1.94
C ALA A 360 -13.94 21.29 -0.66
N VAL A 361 -13.88 20.18 0.05
CA VAL A 361 -12.99 20.02 1.21
C VAL A 361 -11.52 20.17 0.80
N GLN A 362 -11.11 19.51 -0.27
CA GLN A 362 -9.73 19.59 -0.74
C GLN A 362 -9.36 21.00 -1.24
N GLU A 363 -10.30 21.71 -1.89
CA GLU A 363 -10.12 23.12 -2.24
C GLU A 363 -9.89 23.99 -0.99
N ILE A 364 -10.67 23.77 0.07
CA ILE A 364 -10.50 24.50 1.35
C ILE A 364 -9.13 24.16 1.99
N ILE A 365 -8.69 22.91 1.95
CA ILE A 365 -7.37 22.52 2.46
C ILE A 365 -6.24 23.24 1.71
N LEU A 366 -6.31 23.30 0.38
CA LEU A 366 -5.34 24.07 -0.41
C LEU A 366 -5.39 25.57 -0.08
N ALA A 367 -6.59 26.14 0.10
CA ALA A 367 -6.76 27.53 0.48
C ALA A 367 -6.21 27.83 1.89
N ILE A 368 -6.37 26.91 2.86
CA ILE A 368 -5.78 27.04 4.20
C ILE A 368 -4.24 27.09 4.11
N ASN A 369 -3.63 26.15 3.37
CA ASN A 369 -2.19 26.10 3.24
C ASN A 369 -1.63 27.30 2.46
N ALA A 370 -2.37 27.80 1.47
CA ALA A 370 -2.04 29.05 0.79
C ALA A 370 -2.14 30.26 1.73
N TYR A 371 -3.18 30.34 2.59
CA TYR A 371 -3.32 31.40 3.59
C TYR A 371 -2.18 31.41 4.62
N LEU A 372 -1.70 30.22 5.00
CA LEU A 372 -0.55 30.06 5.91
C LEU A 372 0.79 30.38 5.22
N ASP A 373 0.81 30.52 3.91
CA ASP A 373 2.03 30.53 3.09
C ASP A 373 2.94 29.32 3.44
N SER A 374 2.32 28.14 3.50
CA SER A 374 2.96 26.96 4.06
C SER A 374 4.14 26.48 3.21
N GLU A 375 5.33 26.44 3.79
CA GLU A 375 6.56 25.90 3.21
C GLU A 375 6.61 24.35 3.28
N VAL A 376 5.64 23.72 3.97
CA VAL A 376 5.56 22.28 4.12
C VAL A 376 4.91 21.62 2.92
N ILE A 377 4.04 22.33 2.19
CA ILE A 377 3.39 21.88 0.97
C ILE A 377 4.16 22.36 -0.26
N ASP A 378 4.47 21.45 -1.17
CA ASP A 378 5.04 21.78 -2.48
C ASP A 378 3.97 21.64 -3.58
N ILE A 379 3.59 22.78 -4.16
CA ILE A 379 2.68 22.87 -5.30
C ILE A 379 3.41 23.07 -6.63
N LYS A 380 4.73 23.34 -6.61
CA LYS A 380 5.54 23.60 -7.80
C LYS A 380 6.09 22.33 -8.41
N GLN A 381 6.31 21.32 -7.59
CA GLN A 381 6.73 19.98 -8.02
C GLN A 381 5.69 18.93 -7.61
N PRO A 382 4.48 18.98 -8.17
CA PRO A 382 3.40 18.11 -7.76
C PRO A 382 3.63 16.67 -8.19
N LYS A 383 3.05 15.72 -7.43
CA LYS A 383 3.15 14.30 -7.71
C LYS A 383 2.16 13.86 -8.78
N LEU A 384 2.66 13.19 -9.83
CA LEU A 384 1.85 12.62 -10.91
C LEU A 384 1.57 11.12 -10.73
N ILE A 385 1.83 10.58 -9.55
CA ILE A 385 1.70 9.14 -9.24
C ILE A 385 0.24 8.67 -9.08
N ARG A 386 -0.71 9.60 -9.09
CA ARG A 386 -2.16 9.36 -9.08
C ARG A 386 -2.79 10.12 -10.23
N GLN A 387 -3.70 9.48 -10.96
CA GLN A 387 -4.43 10.07 -12.08
C GLN A 387 -5.87 9.56 -12.20
N GLY A 388 -6.31 8.73 -11.26
CA GLY A 388 -7.65 8.17 -11.24
C GLY A 388 -8.73 9.24 -11.27
N SER A 389 -9.85 8.97 -11.96
CA SER A 389 -10.98 9.88 -12.05
C SER A 389 -12.27 9.16 -11.75
N ALA A 390 -12.81 9.38 -10.54
CA ALA A 390 -14.06 8.77 -10.10
C ALA A 390 -15.25 9.14 -11.01
N SER A 391 -15.30 10.38 -11.50
CA SER A 391 -16.35 10.85 -12.40
C SER A 391 -16.32 10.14 -13.76
N LYS A 392 -15.13 9.96 -14.35
CA LYS A 392 -14.97 9.23 -15.62
C LYS A 392 -15.31 7.74 -15.45
N VAL A 393 -14.94 7.13 -14.32
CA VAL A 393 -15.30 5.73 -14.02
C VAL A 393 -16.80 5.58 -13.85
N SER A 394 -17.46 6.45 -13.11
CA SER A 394 -18.91 6.43 -12.94
C SER A 394 -19.64 6.59 -14.28
N LYS A 395 -19.18 7.49 -15.15
CA LYS A 395 -19.68 7.63 -16.51
C LYS A 395 -19.48 6.36 -17.33
N LEU A 396 -18.30 5.73 -17.25
CA LEU A 396 -18.01 4.47 -17.93
C LEU A 396 -18.96 3.35 -17.49
N ILE A 397 -19.22 3.22 -16.20
CA ILE A 397 -20.17 2.22 -15.69
C ILE A 397 -21.55 2.43 -16.31
N SER A 398 -22.03 3.66 -16.39
CA SER A 398 -23.31 4.00 -17.02
C SER A 398 -23.32 3.65 -18.51
N GLN A 399 -22.25 3.97 -19.23
CA GLN A 399 -22.10 3.65 -20.66
C GLN A 399 -22.07 2.13 -20.92
N ILE A 400 -21.43 1.36 -20.05
CA ILE A 400 -21.42 -0.11 -20.14
C ILE A 400 -22.84 -0.66 -19.92
N LYS A 401 -23.56 -0.18 -18.90
CA LYS A 401 -24.94 -0.57 -18.61
C LYS A 401 -25.90 -0.28 -19.79
N ASN A 402 -25.66 0.82 -20.50
CA ASN A 402 -26.46 1.22 -21.67
C ASN A 402 -26.03 0.49 -22.96
N GLY A 403 -25.00 -0.39 -22.94
CA GLY A 403 -24.52 -1.08 -24.14
C GLY A 403 -23.81 -0.17 -25.17
N GLU A 404 -23.34 0.99 -24.71
CA GLU A 404 -22.63 1.96 -25.54
C GLU A 404 -21.17 1.56 -25.81
N VAL A 405 -20.57 0.73 -24.94
CA VAL A 405 -19.17 0.29 -25.02
C VAL A 405 -19.10 -1.05 -25.78
N LYS A 406 -18.25 -1.15 -26.81
CA LYS A 406 -18.07 -2.37 -27.59
C LYS A 406 -17.08 -3.34 -26.98
N GLY A 407 -16.06 -2.82 -26.32
CA GLY A 407 -15.01 -3.63 -25.69
C GLY A 407 -14.38 -2.91 -24.52
N LEU A 408 -13.92 -3.70 -23.57
CA LEU A 408 -13.17 -3.23 -22.40
C LEU A 408 -11.82 -3.94 -22.36
N ILE A 409 -10.76 -3.17 -22.31
CA ILE A 409 -9.39 -3.64 -22.11
C ILE A 409 -8.96 -3.17 -20.71
N THR A 410 -8.60 -4.10 -19.84
CA THR A 410 -8.17 -3.78 -18.48
C THR A 410 -6.68 -4.06 -18.30
N ILE A 411 -5.94 -3.13 -17.68
CA ILE A 411 -4.53 -3.31 -17.36
C ILE A 411 -4.29 -2.87 -15.92
N GLY A 412 -3.85 -3.80 -15.06
CA GLY A 412 -3.55 -3.56 -13.66
C GLY A 412 -4.76 -3.22 -12.79
N VAL A 413 -5.99 -3.53 -13.26
CA VAL A 413 -7.24 -3.30 -12.53
C VAL A 413 -8.15 -4.51 -12.60
N ASN A 414 -8.91 -4.72 -11.53
CA ASN A 414 -9.93 -5.76 -11.47
C ASN A 414 -11.29 -5.14 -11.09
N PRO A 415 -11.99 -4.55 -12.07
CA PRO A 415 -13.26 -3.86 -11.80
C PRO A 415 -14.36 -4.81 -11.29
N GLY A 416 -14.30 -6.10 -11.65
CA GLY A 416 -15.26 -7.09 -11.14
C GLY A 416 -15.10 -7.42 -9.65
N TYR A 417 -14.01 -6.99 -9.04
CA TYR A 417 -13.75 -7.15 -7.61
C TYR A 417 -13.92 -5.83 -6.83
N THR A 418 -13.54 -4.69 -7.45
CA THR A 418 -13.42 -3.42 -6.74
C THR A 418 -14.58 -2.44 -7.00
N LEU A 419 -15.51 -2.75 -7.92
CA LEU A 419 -16.69 -1.94 -8.27
C LEU A 419 -18.00 -2.65 -7.98
#